data_5154e4ec7e1c6d6096a8fa949fdf0e7b
#
_entry.id   5154e4ec7e1c6d6096a8fa949fdf0e7b
#
_cell.length_a   1.000
_cell.length_b   1.000
_cell.length_c   1.000
_cell.angle_alpha   90.00
_cell.angle_beta   90.00
_cell.angle_gamma   90.00
#
_symmetry.space_group_name_H-M   'P 1'
#
loop_
_entity.id
_entity.type
_entity.pdbx_description
1 polymer ?
#
loop_
_entity_poly.entity_id
_entity_poly.type
_entity_poly.pdbx_seq_one_letter_code
_entity_poly.pdbx_strand_id
1 'polypeptide(L)'
;MQLVIRAVLLLAVALFLLPERSAASIIFKAGKTNYVAPGEEEMSGDASQLYQIGQNAEKSGDKKRAIKAYKSLVKRHPKDALAPTALFRAAELQEQIRQYTPAADSYLQLVERYASSAHFDEAIEGQFRIGETYLNGKKLKLLGIPVASALDRAVTIFANVVRTAPYGKYTARAQFDIGMAREKQGANDAAIQAYQAVVDKFPNEPIAVDAQYQIGYIWFTAAQLGTNDAAAAGNAKTAFQDFLFHYPKSEKAAQAHKNLDILEHKQTNNSFKVAKFYDKQKYYRAAVIYYNEVIRQQPGSEESNQAKKRIDQLRAKYGEAALQPAIPVSPNAKKKPEGHGDRSAGSGPARPGAPNNEAPLPASEGDNSLPPPASLAPDTTTAPGPLAPAPGTSTSADPSTAPGESPAPEESALPAP
;
A
#
# COMPACT_ATOMS: atom_id res chain seq x y z
N MET A 1 -19.62 -39.56 -56.49
CA MET A 1 -20.94 -38.94 -56.29
C MET A 1 -21.13 -38.43 -54.86
N GLN A 2 -20.79 -39.17 -53.81
CA GLN A 2 -20.95 -38.71 -52.40
C GLN A 2 -20.06 -37.51 -52.00
N LEU A 3 -18.87 -37.35 -52.57
CA LEU A 3 -17.95 -36.25 -52.27
C LEU A 3 -18.47 -34.90 -52.83
N VAL A 4 -19.10 -34.94 -54.00
CA VAL A 4 -19.70 -33.76 -54.64
C VAL A 4 -20.95 -33.29 -53.84
N ILE A 5 -21.77 -34.24 -53.35
CA ILE A 5 -22.95 -33.93 -52.56
C ILE A 5 -22.56 -33.31 -51.21
N ARG A 6 -21.48 -33.79 -50.56
CA ARG A 6 -20.96 -33.22 -49.32
C ARG A 6 -20.37 -31.81 -49.53
N ALA A 7 -19.69 -31.57 -50.65
CA ALA A 7 -19.15 -30.25 -50.98
C ALA A 7 -20.28 -29.22 -51.26
N VAL A 8 -21.36 -29.64 -51.96
CA VAL A 8 -22.49 -28.78 -52.23
C VAL A 8 -23.28 -28.48 -50.95
N LEU A 9 -23.44 -29.46 -50.04
CA LEU A 9 -24.11 -29.27 -48.73
C LEU A 9 -23.30 -28.32 -47.81
N LEU A 10 -21.97 -28.43 -47.81
CA LEU A 10 -21.10 -27.50 -47.05
C LEU A 10 -21.12 -26.08 -47.64
N LEU A 11 -21.19 -25.94 -48.96
CA LEU A 11 -21.34 -24.63 -49.61
C LEU A 11 -22.70 -24.01 -49.33
N ALA A 12 -23.78 -24.78 -49.29
CA ALA A 12 -25.12 -24.32 -48.95
C ALA A 12 -25.21 -23.86 -47.48
N VAL A 13 -24.59 -24.59 -46.54
CA VAL A 13 -24.53 -24.18 -45.11
C VAL A 13 -23.68 -22.93 -44.94
N ALA A 14 -22.58 -22.77 -45.68
CA ALA A 14 -21.76 -21.57 -45.66
C ALA A 14 -22.50 -20.33 -46.21
N LEU A 15 -23.40 -20.51 -47.17
CA LEU A 15 -24.24 -19.42 -47.70
C LEU A 15 -25.32 -18.95 -46.71
N PHE A 16 -25.83 -19.87 -45.84
CA PHE A 16 -26.82 -19.52 -44.79
C PHE A 16 -26.15 -18.88 -43.55
N LEU A 17 -24.84 -18.96 -43.40
CA LEU A 17 -24.08 -18.35 -42.31
C LEU A 17 -23.52 -16.97 -42.67
N LEU A 18 -23.77 -16.45 -43.86
CA LEU A 18 -23.42 -15.06 -44.17
C LEU A 18 -24.36 -14.14 -43.36
N PRO A 19 -23.78 -13.26 -42.51
CA PRO A 19 -24.60 -12.30 -41.79
C PRO A 19 -25.38 -11.47 -42.82
N GLU A 20 -26.69 -11.32 -42.59
CA GLU A 20 -27.52 -10.43 -43.40
C GLU A 20 -26.83 -9.09 -43.55
N ARG A 21 -26.60 -8.68 -44.78
CA ARG A 21 -26.06 -7.33 -45.06
C ARG A 21 -27.04 -6.31 -44.52
N SER A 22 -26.82 -5.84 -43.31
CA SER A 22 -27.55 -4.68 -42.80
C SER A 22 -27.27 -3.51 -43.74
N ALA A 23 -28.32 -3.06 -44.42
CA ALA A 23 -28.24 -1.91 -45.32
C ALA A 23 -27.78 -0.69 -44.55
N ALA A 24 -26.56 -0.19 -44.83
CA ALA A 24 -26.06 1.04 -44.28
C ALA A 24 -26.94 2.18 -44.87
N SER A 25 -27.67 2.86 -44.00
CA SER A 25 -28.40 4.06 -44.41
C SER A 25 -27.41 5.21 -44.60
N ILE A 26 -27.33 5.75 -45.80
CA ILE A 26 -26.52 6.93 -46.10
C ILE A 26 -27.39 8.17 -45.83
N ILE A 27 -27.06 8.91 -44.76
CA ILE A 27 -27.73 10.15 -44.42
C ILE A 27 -26.97 11.31 -45.12
N PHE A 28 -27.56 11.93 -46.09
CA PHE A 28 -27.02 13.12 -46.77
C PHE A 28 -27.38 14.37 -45.96
N LYS A 29 -26.40 14.98 -45.30
CA LYS A 29 -26.49 16.37 -44.83
C LYS A 29 -25.76 17.27 -45.84
N ALA A 30 -26.39 18.38 -46.20
CA ALA A 30 -25.80 19.36 -47.10
C ALA A 30 -24.39 19.79 -46.61
N GLY A 31 -23.35 19.39 -47.35
CA GLY A 31 -21.98 19.81 -47.15
C GLY A 31 -21.02 18.81 -46.48
N LYS A 32 -21.46 17.63 -45.96
CA LYS A 32 -20.56 16.57 -45.46
C LYS A 32 -21.22 15.21 -45.61
N THR A 33 -20.63 14.33 -46.38
CA THR A 33 -20.96 12.91 -46.45
C THR A 33 -20.26 12.17 -45.28
N ASN A 34 -20.95 11.95 -44.18
CA ASN A 34 -20.47 11.07 -43.12
C ASN A 34 -21.08 9.70 -43.34
N TYR A 35 -20.21 8.68 -43.45
CA TYR A 35 -20.63 7.29 -43.45
C TYR A 35 -21.02 6.92 -41.99
N VAL A 36 -22.29 6.67 -41.79
CA VAL A 36 -22.79 6.19 -40.49
C VAL A 36 -22.95 4.68 -40.58
N ALA A 37 -22.16 3.94 -39.81
CA ALA A 37 -22.28 2.48 -39.75
C ALA A 37 -23.67 2.08 -39.25
N PRO A 38 -24.23 0.91 -39.67
CA PRO A 38 -25.49 0.42 -39.15
C PRO A 38 -25.47 0.37 -37.61
N GLY A 39 -26.41 1.05 -36.95
CA GLY A 39 -26.41 1.25 -35.48
C GLY A 39 -25.72 2.51 -34.97
N GLU A 40 -25.05 3.27 -35.81
CA GLU A 40 -24.54 4.62 -35.52
C GLU A 40 -25.54 5.71 -35.96
N GLU A 41 -26.76 5.63 -35.50
CA GLU A 41 -27.66 6.78 -35.59
C GLU A 41 -26.96 7.96 -34.87
N GLU A 42 -26.85 9.09 -35.59
CA GLU A 42 -26.38 10.32 -34.99
C GLU A 42 -27.37 10.67 -33.87
N MET A 43 -26.95 10.47 -32.62
CA MET A 43 -27.74 10.82 -31.45
C MET A 43 -27.86 12.36 -31.41
N SER A 44 -28.87 12.87 -32.09
CA SER A 44 -29.20 14.30 -32.21
C SER A 44 -30.53 14.54 -31.50
N GLY A 45 -30.64 15.71 -30.87
CA GLY A 45 -31.86 16.10 -30.16
C GLY A 45 -31.51 17.03 -28.97
N ASP A 46 -32.55 17.52 -28.32
CA ASP A 46 -32.43 18.20 -27.06
C ASP A 46 -32.12 17.24 -25.91
N ALA A 47 -31.85 17.77 -24.70
CA ALA A 47 -31.49 16.96 -23.55
C ALA A 47 -32.56 15.96 -23.15
N SER A 48 -33.84 16.35 -23.19
CA SER A 48 -34.99 15.49 -22.85
C SER A 48 -35.11 14.34 -23.84
N GLN A 49 -34.99 14.61 -25.15
CA GLN A 49 -35.05 13.58 -26.19
C GLN A 49 -33.93 12.58 -26.05
N LEU A 50 -32.69 13.04 -25.85
CA LEU A 50 -31.54 12.15 -25.65
C LEU A 50 -31.69 11.31 -24.37
N TYR A 51 -32.22 11.89 -23.30
CA TYR A 51 -32.48 11.17 -22.05
C TYR A 51 -33.55 10.09 -22.26
N GLN A 52 -34.65 10.38 -22.95
CA GLN A 52 -35.70 9.41 -23.30
C GLN A 52 -35.17 8.26 -24.17
N ILE A 53 -34.31 8.58 -25.16
CA ILE A 53 -33.63 7.54 -25.97
C ILE A 53 -32.83 6.61 -25.07
N GLY A 54 -32.09 7.17 -24.11
CA GLY A 54 -31.33 6.41 -23.13
C GLY A 54 -32.24 5.48 -22.32
N GLN A 55 -33.29 6.01 -21.72
CA GLN A 55 -34.28 5.24 -20.93
C GLN A 55 -34.95 4.12 -21.74
N ASN A 56 -35.35 4.40 -22.98
CA ASN A 56 -35.98 3.41 -23.85
C ASN A 56 -35.00 2.29 -24.21
N ALA A 57 -33.75 2.64 -24.48
CA ALA A 57 -32.68 1.66 -24.70
C ALA A 57 -32.40 0.80 -23.47
N GLU A 58 -32.41 1.38 -22.26
CA GLU A 58 -32.33 0.59 -21.02
C GLU A 58 -33.48 -0.40 -20.87
N LYS A 59 -34.71 0.07 -21.08
CA LYS A 59 -35.91 -0.79 -21.02
C LYS A 59 -35.87 -1.94 -22.02
N SER A 60 -35.29 -1.72 -23.20
CA SER A 60 -35.07 -2.76 -24.20
C SER A 60 -33.86 -3.65 -23.98
N GLY A 61 -33.06 -3.36 -22.92
CA GLY A 61 -31.85 -4.11 -22.60
C GLY A 61 -30.61 -3.71 -23.43
N ASP A 62 -30.72 -2.74 -24.34
CA ASP A 62 -29.60 -2.23 -25.13
C ASP A 62 -28.76 -1.22 -24.31
N LYS A 63 -27.98 -1.77 -23.39
CA LYS A 63 -27.09 -0.95 -22.50
C LYS A 63 -26.11 -0.12 -23.29
N LYS A 64 -25.58 -0.59 -24.44
CA LYS A 64 -24.63 0.15 -25.24
C LYS A 64 -25.26 1.38 -25.87
N ARG A 65 -26.47 1.25 -26.40
CA ARG A 65 -27.26 2.36 -26.97
C ARG A 65 -27.61 3.38 -25.88
N ALA A 66 -28.02 2.92 -24.70
CA ALA A 66 -28.31 3.78 -23.55
C ALA A 66 -27.10 4.61 -23.14
N ILE A 67 -25.93 3.98 -22.98
CA ILE A 67 -24.66 4.67 -22.66
C ILE A 67 -24.33 5.74 -23.71
N LYS A 68 -24.51 5.41 -25.01
CA LYS A 68 -24.24 6.34 -26.10
C LYS A 68 -25.17 7.55 -26.05
N ALA A 69 -26.47 7.34 -25.77
CA ALA A 69 -27.47 8.41 -25.65
C ALA A 69 -27.16 9.33 -24.46
N TYR A 70 -26.93 8.78 -23.28
CA TYR A 70 -26.60 9.57 -22.09
C TYR A 70 -25.28 10.35 -22.24
N LYS A 71 -24.23 9.74 -22.78
CA LYS A 71 -22.97 10.44 -23.06
C LYS A 71 -23.14 11.52 -24.12
N SER A 72 -24.00 11.35 -25.11
CA SER A 72 -24.33 12.37 -26.11
C SER A 72 -25.06 13.56 -25.49
N LEU A 73 -25.98 13.31 -24.54
CA LEU A 73 -26.63 14.36 -23.75
C LEU A 73 -25.57 15.20 -23.01
N VAL A 74 -24.71 14.56 -22.21
CA VAL A 74 -23.68 15.23 -21.42
C VAL A 74 -22.72 16.03 -22.30
N LYS A 75 -22.36 15.51 -23.47
CA LYS A 75 -21.46 16.18 -24.43
C LYS A 75 -22.10 17.40 -25.06
N ARG A 76 -23.39 17.33 -25.47
CA ARG A 76 -24.07 18.37 -26.22
C ARG A 76 -24.75 19.40 -25.30
N HIS A 77 -25.25 18.96 -24.15
CA HIS A 77 -26.02 19.75 -23.19
C HIS A 77 -25.41 19.67 -21.76
N PRO A 78 -24.13 20.05 -21.58
CA PRO A 78 -23.45 19.82 -20.30
C PRO A 78 -24.00 20.67 -19.14
N LYS A 79 -24.77 21.71 -19.42
CA LYS A 79 -25.39 22.60 -18.41
C LYS A 79 -26.84 22.22 -18.12
N ASP A 80 -27.40 21.23 -18.80
CA ASP A 80 -28.77 20.79 -18.58
C ASP A 80 -28.92 20.06 -17.24
N ALA A 81 -30.05 20.22 -16.59
CA ALA A 81 -30.35 19.58 -15.29
C ALA A 81 -30.29 18.04 -15.36
N LEU A 82 -30.54 17.45 -16.52
CA LEU A 82 -30.47 15.99 -16.74
C LEU A 82 -29.02 15.49 -16.92
N ALA A 83 -28.05 16.36 -17.19
CA ALA A 83 -26.69 15.94 -17.51
C ALA A 83 -26.00 15.15 -16.38
N PRO A 84 -26.08 15.54 -15.09
CA PRO A 84 -25.52 14.75 -13.98
C PRO A 84 -26.16 13.35 -13.89
N THR A 85 -27.47 13.27 -13.93
CA THR A 85 -28.22 12.00 -13.86
C THR A 85 -27.91 11.11 -15.06
N ALA A 86 -27.86 11.67 -16.27
CA ALA A 86 -27.48 10.92 -17.48
C ALA A 86 -26.06 10.37 -17.37
N LEU A 87 -25.10 11.18 -16.86
CA LEU A 87 -23.72 10.75 -16.69
C LEU A 87 -23.58 9.63 -15.64
N PHE A 88 -24.33 9.74 -14.54
CA PHE A 88 -24.39 8.70 -13.51
C PHE A 88 -24.94 7.39 -14.09
N ARG A 89 -26.08 7.44 -14.79
CA ARG A 89 -26.67 6.24 -15.43
C ARG A 89 -25.71 5.62 -16.45
N ALA A 90 -25.02 6.45 -17.25
CA ALA A 90 -24.00 5.95 -18.18
C ALA A 90 -22.88 5.20 -17.46
N ALA A 91 -22.41 5.71 -16.32
CA ALA A 91 -21.36 5.08 -15.51
C ALA A 91 -21.83 3.73 -14.92
N GLU A 92 -23.03 3.67 -14.35
CA GLU A 92 -23.61 2.41 -13.85
C GLU A 92 -23.76 1.35 -14.94
N LEU A 93 -24.28 1.73 -16.12
CA LEU A 93 -24.42 0.82 -17.25
C LEU A 93 -23.07 0.32 -17.77
N GLN A 94 -22.06 1.20 -17.81
CA GLN A 94 -20.70 0.82 -18.16
C GLN A 94 -20.13 -0.20 -17.14
N GLU A 95 -20.36 0.00 -15.84
CA GLU A 95 -19.96 -0.97 -14.80
C GLU A 95 -20.68 -2.31 -14.99
N GLN A 96 -22.00 -2.31 -15.24
CA GLN A 96 -22.78 -3.53 -15.47
C GLN A 96 -22.31 -4.33 -16.68
N ILE A 97 -21.81 -3.67 -17.74
CA ILE A 97 -21.21 -4.35 -18.90
C ILE A 97 -19.70 -4.56 -18.75
N ARG A 98 -19.17 -4.39 -17.53
CA ARG A 98 -17.78 -4.60 -17.14
C ARG A 98 -16.76 -3.68 -17.83
N GLN A 99 -17.21 -2.53 -18.30
CA GLN A 99 -16.36 -1.45 -18.78
C GLN A 99 -15.89 -0.58 -17.61
N TYR A 100 -15.10 -1.16 -16.68
CA TYR A 100 -14.75 -0.52 -15.42
C TYR A 100 -13.95 0.77 -15.58
N THR A 101 -12.98 0.82 -16.52
CA THR A 101 -12.21 2.06 -16.75
C THR A 101 -13.10 3.19 -17.26
N PRO A 102 -13.90 3.01 -18.34
CA PRO A 102 -14.86 4.03 -18.76
C PRO A 102 -15.88 4.42 -17.69
N ALA A 103 -16.32 3.47 -16.84
CA ALA A 103 -17.23 3.74 -15.73
C ALA A 103 -16.57 4.66 -14.68
N ALA A 104 -15.35 4.34 -14.24
CA ALA A 104 -14.59 5.18 -13.30
C ALA A 104 -14.35 6.58 -13.85
N ASP A 105 -14.04 6.71 -15.16
CA ASP A 105 -13.86 8.00 -15.81
C ASP A 105 -15.18 8.80 -15.89
N SER A 106 -16.32 8.12 -16.07
CA SER A 106 -17.63 8.77 -16.07
C SER A 106 -18.05 9.23 -14.67
N TYR A 107 -17.80 8.41 -13.63
CA TYR A 107 -18.00 8.82 -12.24
C TYR A 107 -17.08 10.00 -11.86
N LEU A 108 -15.81 9.95 -12.26
CA LEU A 108 -14.88 11.07 -12.03
C LEU A 108 -15.36 12.35 -12.70
N GLN A 109 -15.80 12.27 -13.94
CA GLN A 109 -16.35 13.41 -14.66
C GLN A 109 -17.57 14.01 -13.95
N LEU A 110 -18.40 13.16 -13.32
CA LEU A 110 -19.57 13.61 -12.55
C LEU A 110 -19.14 14.42 -11.34
N VAL A 111 -18.26 13.87 -10.50
CA VAL A 111 -17.83 14.55 -9.26
C VAL A 111 -17.04 15.81 -9.51
N GLU A 112 -16.30 15.89 -10.63
CA GLU A 112 -15.53 17.09 -11.00
C GLU A 112 -16.39 18.20 -11.60
N ARG A 113 -17.38 17.83 -12.45
CA ARG A 113 -18.16 18.83 -13.17
C ARG A 113 -19.46 19.19 -12.48
N TYR A 114 -20.02 18.27 -11.68
CA TYR A 114 -21.33 18.39 -11.08
C TYR A 114 -21.27 18.09 -9.56
N ALA A 115 -20.37 18.80 -8.86
CA ALA A 115 -20.12 18.59 -7.43
C ALA A 115 -21.36 18.75 -6.53
N SER A 116 -22.38 19.53 -7.00
CA SER A 116 -23.66 19.70 -6.32
C SER A 116 -24.72 18.68 -6.73
N SER A 117 -24.37 17.66 -7.51
CA SER A 117 -25.31 16.61 -7.94
C SER A 117 -25.76 15.77 -6.75
N ALA A 118 -27.04 15.36 -6.77
CA ALA A 118 -27.57 14.38 -5.82
C ALA A 118 -26.85 13.02 -5.91
N HIS A 119 -26.18 12.72 -7.04
CA HIS A 119 -25.41 11.50 -7.28
C HIS A 119 -23.91 11.62 -6.97
N PHE A 120 -23.50 12.69 -6.24
CA PHE A 120 -22.07 12.89 -5.93
C PHE A 120 -21.49 11.74 -5.10
N ASP A 121 -22.14 11.43 -3.97
CA ASP A 121 -21.66 10.39 -3.04
C ASP A 121 -21.73 8.99 -3.67
N GLU A 122 -22.77 8.70 -4.42
CA GLU A 122 -22.92 7.44 -5.16
C GLU A 122 -21.83 7.28 -6.23
N ALA A 123 -21.43 8.37 -6.88
CA ALA A 123 -20.35 8.34 -7.87
C ALA A 123 -18.97 8.13 -7.19
N ILE A 124 -18.74 8.71 -6.02
CA ILE A 124 -17.54 8.41 -5.20
C ILE A 124 -17.51 6.93 -4.80
N GLU A 125 -18.65 6.39 -4.35
CA GLU A 125 -18.78 4.97 -4.03
C GLU A 125 -18.50 4.07 -5.24
N GLY A 126 -19.06 4.43 -6.42
CA GLY A 126 -18.79 3.73 -7.67
C GLY A 126 -17.31 3.71 -8.05
N GLN A 127 -16.60 4.84 -7.91
CA GLN A 127 -15.16 4.90 -8.12
C GLN A 127 -14.43 3.99 -7.13
N PHE A 128 -14.77 4.08 -5.84
CA PHE A 128 -14.13 3.27 -4.80
C PHE A 128 -14.29 1.77 -5.09
N ARG A 129 -15.49 1.30 -5.36
CA ARG A 129 -15.79 -0.09 -5.72
C ARG A 129 -15.03 -0.59 -6.96
N ILE A 130 -14.88 0.26 -7.96
CA ILE A 130 -14.07 -0.06 -9.15
C ILE A 130 -12.57 -0.13 -8.77
N GLY A 131 -12.09 0.77 -7.92
CA GLY A 131 -10.73 0.73 -7.38
C GLY A 131 -10.43 -0.59 -6.69
N GLU A 132 -11.32 -1.07 -5.81
CA GLU A 132 -11.22 -2.38 -5.15
C GLU A 132 -11.21 -3.54 -6.16
N THR A 133 -12.02 -3.45 -7.22
CA THR A 133 -12.04 -4.47 -8.28
C THR A 133 -10.67 -4.62 -8.94
N TYR A 134 -9.95 -3.52 -9.16
CA TYR A 134 -8.59 -3.54 -9.70
C TYR A 134 -7.54 -3.96 -8.66
N LEU A 135 -7.67 -3.53 -7.42
CA LEU A 135 -6.81 -3.92 -6.30
C LEU A 135 -6.84 -5.43 -6.06
N ASN A 136 -8.03 -6.04 -6.23
CA ASN A 136 -8.27 -7.48 -6.06
C ASN A 136 -7.94 -8.32 -7.31
N GLY A 137 -7.18 -7.77 -8.24
CA GLY A 137 -6.51 -8.55 -9.28
C GLY A 137 -7.21 -8.62 -10.63
N LYS A 138 -8.16 -7.71 -10.92
CA LYS A 138 -8.71 -7.64 -12.28
C LYS A 138 -7.64 -7.21 -13.27
N LYS A 139 -7.30 -8.10 -14.19
CA LYS A 139 -6.27 -7.85 -15.21
C LYS A 139 -6.84 -6.94 -16.32
N LEU A 140 -6.10 -5.87 -16.63
CA LEU A 140 -6.33 -5.09 -17.84
C LEU A 140 -5.76 -5.85 -19.03
N LYS A 141 -6.63 -6.18 -20.00
CA LYS A 141 -6.23 -6.86 -21.24
C LYS A 141 -6.54 -5.96 -22.43
N LEU A 142 -5.55 -5.73 -23.27
CA LEU A 142 -5.74 -5.21 -24.63
C LEU A 142 -5.39 -6.33 -25.60
N LEU A 143 -6.35 -6.74 -26.43
CA LEU A 143 -6.20 -7.88 -27.35
C LEU A 143 -5.69 -9.17 -26.67
N GLY A 144 -6.09 -9.39 -25.39
CA GLY A 144 -5.67 -10.55 -24.62
C GLY A 144 -4.31 -10.42 -23.92
N ILE A 145 -3.56 -9.34 -24.16
CA ILE A 145 -2.24 -9.08 -23.57
C ILE A 145 -2.40 -8.18 -22.35
N PRO A 146 -1.78 -8.46 -21.20
CA PRO A 146 -1.75 -7.53 -20.07
C PRO A 146 -0.96 -6.27 -20.44
N VAL A 147 -1.60 -5.09 -20.50
CA VAL A 147 -0.97 -3.85 -20.98
C VAL A 147 -0.56 -2.91 -19.87
N ALA A 148 -1.26 -2.94 -18.75
CA ALA A 148 -0.93 -2.14 -17.59
C ALA A 148 -1.22 -2.94 -16.32
N SER A 149 -0.50 -2.61 -15.24
CA SER A 149 -0.80 -3.17 -13.94
C SER A 149 -2.20 -2.72 -13.51
N ALA A 150 -3.05 -3.68 -13.14
CA ALA A 150 -4.34 -3.38 -12.54
C ALA A 150 -4.17 -2.54 -11.27
N LEU A 151 -3.05 -2.72 -10.58
CA LEU A 151 -2.70 -1.99 -9.37
C LEU A 151 -2.45 -0.50 -9.65
N ASP A 152 -1.81 -0.13 -10.78
CA ASP A 152 -1.64 1.28 -11.14
C ASP A 152 -2.99 1.95 -11.40
N ARG A 153 -3.92 1.21 -12.00
CA ARG A 153 -5.28 1.73 -12.21
C ARG A 153 -6.03 1.89 -10.89
N ALA A 154 -5.90 0.94 -9.97
CA ALA A 154 -6.44 1.05 -8.62
C ALA A 154 -5.90 2.30 -7.91
N VAL A 155 -4.60 2.50 -7.90
CA VAL A 155 -3.95 3.69 -7.31
C VAL A 155 -4.51 4.98 -7.90
N THR A 156 -4.66 5.05 -9.24
CA THR A 156 -5.19 6.24 -9.91
C THR A 156 -6.63 6.52 -9.48
N ILE A 157 -7.48 5.50 -9.42
CA ILE A 157 -8.88 5.65 -9.04
C ILE A 157 -9.02 6.05 -7.57
N PHE A 158 -8.30 5.41 -6.66
CA PHE A 158 -8.31 5.79 -5.25
C PHE A 158 -7.74 7.18 -5.01
N ALA A 159 -6.68 7.58 -5.73
CA ALA A 159 -6.16 8.94 -5.67
C ALA A 159 -7.20 9.98 -6.12
N ASN A 160 -8.03 9.67 -7.13
CA ASN A 160 -9.14 10.52 -7.53
C ASN A 160 -10.20 10.64 -6.42
N VAL A 161 -10.56 9.53 -5.74
CA VAL A 161 -11.47 9.56 -4.58
C VAL A 161 -10.92 10.48 -3.48
N VAL A 162 -9.64 10.30 -3.11
CA VAL A 162 -8.99 11.13 -2.07
C VAL A 162 -8.96 12.61 -2.46
N ARG A 163 -8.73 12.92 -3.72
CA ARG A 163 -8.65 14.28 -4.23
C ARG A 163 -10.01 14.97 -4.31
N THR A 164 -11.04 14.26 -4.79
CA THR A 164 -12.36 14.85 -5.09
C THR A 164 -13.29 14.88 -3.88
N ALA A 165 -13.08 13.97 -2.91
CA ALA A 165 -13.88 13.90 -1.67
C ALA A 165 -12.97 13.78 -0.43
N PRO A 166 -12.15 14.81 -0.09
CA PRO A 166 -11.11 14.70 0.95
C PRO A 166 -11.64 14.38 2.35
N TYR A 167 -12.90 14.64 2.61
CA TYR A 167 -13.60 14.36 3.87
C TYR A 167 -14.73 13.34 3.70
N GLY A 168 -14.75 12.61 2.60
CA GLY A 168 -15.77 11.63 2.27
C GLY A 168 -15.61 10.34 3.07
N LYS A 169 -16.71 9.60 3.18
CA LYS A 169 -16.78 8.29 3.85
C LYS A 169 -15.68 7.30 3.41
N TYR A 170 -15.30 7.33 2.15
CA TYR A 170 -14.36 6.36 1.57
C TYR A 170 -12.90 6.85 1.55
N THR A 171 -12.61 8.09 1.97
CA THR A 171 -11.32 8.74 1.73
C THR A 171 -10.19 8.10 2.52
N ALA A 172 -10.38 7.86 3.82
CA ALA A 172 -9.38 7.19 4.66
C ALA A 172 -9.08 5.78 4.13
N ARG A 173 -10.12 5.04 3.77
CA ARG A 173 -9.98 3.71 3.19
C ARG A 173 -9.31 3.73 1.81
N ALA A 174 -9.67 4.65 0.94
CA ALA A 174 -9.03 4.81 -0.37
C ALA A 174 -7.53 5.14 -0.24
N GLN A 175 -7.17 6.00 0.73
CA GLN A 175 -5.77 6.31 1.03
C GLN A 175 -5.01 5.06 1.52
N PHE A 176 -5.63 4.24 2.35
CA PHE A 176 -5.07 2.96 2.81
C PHE A 176 -4.90 1.99 1.63
N ASP A 177 -5.90 1.88 0.76
CA ASP A 177 -5.89 0.97 -0.38
C ASP A 177 -4.86 1.39 -1.46
N ILE A 178 -4.48 2.68 -1.53
CA ILE A 178 -3.28 3.12 -2.28
C ILE A 178 -2.04 2.46 -1.69
N GLY A 179 -1.89 2.46 -0.37
CA GLY A 179 -0.79 1.78 0.32
C GLY A 179 -0.74 0.30 -0.01
N MET A 180 -1.87 -0.41 0.09
CA MET A 180 -1.99 -1.83 -0.27
C MET A 180 -1.62 -2.10 -1.74
N ALA A 181 -2.04 -1.24 -2.66
CA ALA A 181 -1.72 -1.40 -4.08
C ALA A 181 -0.21 -1.23 -4.31
N ARG A 182 0.43 -0.26 -3.67
CA ARG A 182 1.87 -0.02 -3.73
C ARG A 182 2.68 -1.16 -3.10
N GLU A 183 2.23 -1.68 -1.96
CA GLU A 183 2.83 -2.85 -1.31
C GLU A 183 2.78 -4.08 -2.24
N LYS A 184 1.63 -4.37 -2.85
CA LYS A 184 1.49 -5.45 -3.84
C LYS A 184 2.35 -5.26 -5.09
N GLN A 185 2.75 -4.04 -5.42
CA GLN A 185 3.70 -3.72 -6.48
C GLN A 185 5.16 -3.90 -6.05
N GLY A 186 5.42 -4.11 -4.76
CA GLY A 186 6.77 -4.11 -4.19
C GLY A 186 7.36 -2.71 -4.03
N ALA A 187 6.55 -1.66 -4.21
CA ALA A 187 6.96 -0.26 -4.05
C ALA A 187 6.83 0.16 -2.57
N ASN A 188 7.67 -0.44 -1.72
CA ASN A 188 7.56 -0.34 -0.26
C ASN A 188 7.61 1.10 0.25
N ASP A 189 8.50 1.95 -0.27
CA ASP A 189 8.60 3.35 0.16
C ASP A 189 7.31 4.12 -0.14
N ALA A 190 6.74 3.92 -1.32
CA ALA A 190 5.47 4.54 -1.70
C ALA A 190 4.29 3.98 -0.88
N ALA A 191 4.33 2.71 -0.48
CA ALA A 191 3.34 2.11 0.40
C ALA A 191 3.42 2.73 1.80
N ILE A 192 4.61 2.83 2.38
CA ILE A 192 4.84 3.48 3.68
C ILE A 192 4.33 4.92 3.67
N GLN A 193 4.66 5.71 2.63
CA GLN A 193 4.16 7.08 2.50
C GLN A 193 2.63 7.15 2.45
N ALA A 194 1.99 6.22 1.73
CA ALA A 194 0.53 6.17 1.64
C ALA A 194 -0.12 5.79 2.98
N TYR A 195 0.44 4.83 3.72
CA TYR A 195 -0.03 4.46 5.05
C TYR A 195 0.23 5.57 6.08
N GLN A 196 1.39 6.23 6.01
CA GLN A 196 1.69 7.38 6.88
C GLN A 196 0.67 8.49 6.67
N ALA A 197 0.28 8.77 5.42
CA ALA A 197 -0.76 9.74 5.13
C ALA A 197 -2.14 9.38 5.72
N VAL A 198 -2.44 8.08 5.94
CA VAL A 198 -3.64 7.67 6.69
C VAL A 198 -3.50 8.02 8.16
N VAL A 199 -2.36 7.68 8.77
CA VAL A 199 -2.10 7.96 10.21
C VAL A 199 -2.14 9.46 10.49
N ASP A 200 -1.53 10.27 9.61
CA ASP A 200 -1.42 11.71 9.81
C ASP A 200 -2.75 12.45 9.60
N LYS A 201 -3.51 12.05 8.59
CA LYS A 201 -4.74 12.78 8.19
C LYS A 201 -6.01 12.23 8.84
N PHE A 202 -6.01 10.95 9.18
CA PHE A 202 -7.18 10.25 9.69
C PHE A 202 -6.89 9.48 10.99
N PRO A 203 -6.22 10.10 12.00
CA PRO A 203 -5.76 9.39 13.21
C PRO A 203 -6.87 8.76 14.02
N ASN A 204 -8.10 9.28 13.91
CA ASN A 204 -9.26 8.79 14.67
C ASN A 204 -10.05 7.70 13.92
N GLU A 205 -9.71 7.42 12.67
CA GLU A 205 -10.35 6.36 11.90
C GLU A 205 -9.78 4.99 12.27
N PRO A 206 -10.60 3.94 12.41
CA PRO A 206 -10.11 2.59 12.74
C PRO A 206 -9.02 2.09 11.81
N ILE A 207 -9.06 2.51 10.54
CA ILE A 207 -8.07 2.11 9.53
C ILE A 207 -6.67 2.67 9.80
N ALA A 208 -6.53 3.73 10.64
CA ALA A 208 -5.22 4.26 11.01
C ALA A 208 -4.40 3.25 11.83
N VAL A 209 -5.06 2.44 12.65
CA VAL A 209 -4.43 1.35 13.40
C VAL A 209 -3.79 0.34 12.45
N ASP A 210 -4.53 -0.03 11.40
CA ASP A 210 -4.06 -0.95 10.38
C ASP A 210 -2.88 -0.34 9.60
N ALA A 211 -2.98 0.94 9.24
CA ALA A 211 -1.93 1.65 8.52
C ALA A 211 -0.63 1.72 9.33
N GLN A 212 -0.69 2.08 10.61
CA GLN A 212 0.48 2.12 11.49
C GLN A 212 1.14 0.74 11.62
N TYR A 213 0.34 -0.33 11.76
CA TYR A 213 0.85 -1.69 11.80
C TYR A 213 1.54 -2.09 10.49
N GLN A 214 0.95 -1.76 9.32
CA GLN A 214 1.51 -2.11 8.01
C GLN A 214 2.85 -1.44 7.75
N ILE A 215 3.06 -0.21 8.23
CA ILE A 215 4.39 0.45 8.16
C ILE A 215 5.45 -0.42 8.85
N GLY A 216 5.19 -0.87 10.07
CA GLY A 216 6.09 -1.76 10.81
C GLY A 216 6.29 -3.10 10.10
N TYR A 217 5.23 -3.66 9.52
CA TYR A 217 5.27 -4.95 8.83
C TYR A 217 6.08 -4.91 7.52
N ILE A 218 6.01 -3.82 6.76
CA ILE A 218 6.83 -3.63 5.56
C ILE A 218 8.32 -3.63 5.94
N TRP A 219 8.70 -2.84 6.95
CA TRP A 219 10.09 -2.82 7.44
C TRP A 219 10.54 -4.17 8.00
N PHE A 220 9.65 -4.85 8.73
CA PHE A 220 9.90 -6.20 9.24
C PHE A 220 10.18 -7.19 8.11
N THR A 221 9.38 -7.17 7.07
CA THR A 221 9.56 -8.06 5.91
C THR A 221 10.87 -7.75 5.18
N ALA A 222 11.19 -6.46 4.99
CA ALA A 222 12.47 -6.04 4.43
C ALA A 222 13.65 -6.55 5.26
N ALA A 223 13.57 -6.43 6.59
CA ALA A 223 14.60 -6.94 7.51
C ALA A 223 14.73 -8.47 7.47
N GLN A 224 13.65 -9.21 7.17
CA GLN A 224 13.70 -10.67 7.04
C GLN A 224 14.32 -11.13 5.73
N LEU A 225 14.01 -10.45 4.63
CA LEU A 225 14.48 -10.78 3.29
C LEU A 225 15.92 -10.31 3.02
N GLY A 226 16.33 -9.20 3.65
CA GLY A 226 17.66 -8.62 3.48
C GLY A 226 18.72 -9.37 4.30
N THR A 227 19.85 -9.66 3.68
CA THR A 227 21.05 -10.13 4.37
C THR A 227 21.68 -8.95 5.12
N ASN A 228 21.32 -8.76 6.40
CA ASN A 228 21.88 -7.75 7.31
C ASN A 228 21.50 -6.28 7.06
N ASP A 229 20.29 -6.00 6.62
CA ASP A 229 19.79 -4.62 6.61
C ASP A 229 19.45 -4.19 8.06
N ALA A 230 20.46 -3.69 8.77
CA ALA A 230 20.31 -3.18 10.13
C ALA A 230 19.37 -1.97 10.20
N ALA A 231 19.29 -1.18 9.12
CA ALA A 231 18.39 -0.04 9.02
C ALA A 231 16.93 -0.49 8.96
N ALA A 232 16.60 -1.47 8.12
CA ALA A 232 15.25 -2.02 8.05
C ALA A 232 14.81 -2.65 9.38
N ALA A 233 15.71 -3.37 10.06
CA ALA A 233 15.42 -3.93 11.39
C ALA A 233 15.19 -2.83 12.44
N GLY A 234 16.00 -1.78 12.43
CA GLY A 234 15.83 -0.60 13.28
C GLY A 234 14.50 0.10 13.06
N ASN A 235 14.16 0.38 11.79
CA ASN A 235 12.90 1.01 11.40
C ASN A 235 11.68 0.14 11.79
N ALA A 236 11.76 -1.18 11.58
CA ALA A 236 10.71 -2.10 12.01
C ALA A 236 10.49 -2.07 13.52
N LYS A 237 11.59 -2.08 14.30
CA LYS A 237 11.54 -2.00 15.77
C LYS A 237 10.87 -0.72 16.23
N THR A 238 11.31 0.42 15.72
CA THR A 238 10.71 1.73 16.04
C THR A 238 9.22 1.76 15.67
N ALA A 239 8.86 1.35 14.46
CA ALA A 239 7.48 1.37 14.00
C ALA A 239 6.54 0.48 14.84
N PHE A 240 6.99 -0.71 15.25
CA PHE A 240 6.20 -1.57 16.14
C PHE A 240 6.14 -1.05 17.58
N GLN A 241 7.19 -0.42 18.09
CA GLN A 241 7.18 0.23 19.41
C GLN A 241 6.20 1.39 19.42
N ASP A 242 6.21 2.25 18.39
CA ASP A 242 5.25 3.33 18.21
C ASP A 242 3.82 2.80 18.08
N PHE A 243 3.63 1.73 17.31
CA PHE A 243 2.33 1.06 17.21
C PHE A 243 1.81 0.60 18.57
N LEU A 244 2.63 -0.10 19.35
CA LEU A 244 2.25 -0.60 20.68
C LEU A 244 2.03 0.50 21.70
N PHE A 245 2.75 1.60 21.57
CA PHE A 245 2.57 2.79 22.41
C PHE A 245 1.21 3.45 22.17
N HIS A 246 0.83 3.64 20.90
CA HIS A 246 -0.43 4.30 20.54
C HIS A 246 -1.64 3.36 20.62
N TYR A 247 -1.45 2.07 20.31
CA TYR A 247 -2.54 1.09 20.18
C TYR A 247 -2.31 -0.20 21.01
N PRO A 248 -2.06 -0.09 22.34
CA PRO A 248 -1.71 -1.25 23.17
C PRO A 248 -2.83 -2.30 23.29
N LYS A 249 -4.07 -1.90 23.03
CA LYS A 249 -5.26 -2.79 23.09
C LYS A 249 -5.70 -3.27 21.70
N SER A 250 -4.96 -3.00 20.66
CA SER A 250 -5.28 -3.48 19.31
C SER A 250 -5.17 -5.01 19.24
N GLU A 251 -6.02 -5.63 18.45
CA GLU A 251 -5.93 -7.07 18.12
C GLU A 251 -4.57 -7.44 17.52
N LYS A 252 -3.89 -6.48 16.86
CA LYS A 252 -2.56 -6.66 16.28
C LYS A 252 -1.41 -6.50 17.29
N ALA A 253 -1.68 -6.09 18.54
CA ALA A 253 -0.63 -5.86 19.53
C ALA A 253 0.17 -7.14 19.83
N ALA A 254 -0.51 -8.28 19.97
CA ALA A 254 0.15 -9.57 20.17
C ALA A 254 1.08 -9.95 19.01
N GLN A 255 0.66 -9.68 17.77
CA GLN A 255 1.48 -9.93 16.59
C GLN A 255 2.66 -8.95 16.50
N ALA A 256 2.46 -7.67 16.86
CA ALA A 256 3.53 -6.68 16.91
C ALA A 256 4.61 -7.08 17.94
N HIS A 257 4.22 -7.50 19.13
CA HIS A 257 5.16 -8.05 20.13
C HIS A 257 5.95 -9.23 19.57
N LYS A 258 5.28 -10.20 18.96
CA LYS A 258 5.94 -11.36 18.34
C LYS A 258 6.95 -10.94 17.26
N ASN A 259 6.59 -9.96 16.44
CA ASN A 259 7.50 -9.45 15.41
C ASN A 259 8.72 -8.76 16.02
N LEU A 260 8.54 -8.02 17.12
CA LEU A 260 9.65 -7.43 17.89
C LEU A 260 10.58 -8.51 18.45
N ASP A 261 10.03 -9.55 19.08
CA ASP A 261 10.80 -10.67 19.59
C ASP A 261 11.65 -11.34 18.50
N ILE A 262 11.07 -11.55 17.32
CA ILE A 262 11.80 -12.11 16.17
C ILE A 262 12.97 -11.21 15.75
N LEU A 263 12.77 -9.89 15.68
CA LEU A 263 13.83 -8.95 15.35
C LEU A 263 14.94 -8.94 16.39
N GLU A 264 14.60 -8.97 17.68
CA GLU A 264 15.54 -8.98 18.79
C GLU A 264 16.34 -10.29 18.80
N HIS A 265 15.70 -11.43 18.61
CA HIS A 265 16.39 -12.71 18.48
C HIS A 265 17.36 -12.73 17.28
N LYS A 266 16.93 -12.22 16.14
CA LYS A 266 17.80 -12.13 14.94
C LYS A 266 19.03 -11.25 15.21
N GLN A 267 18.84 -10.11 15.85
CA GLN A 267 19.92 -9.18 16.22
C GLN A 267 20.88 -9.84 17.21
N THR A 268 20.36 -10.43 18.29
CA THR A 268 21.13 -11.13 19.31
C THR A 268 21.97 -12.27 18.74
N ASN A 269 21.35 -13.09 17.87
CA ASN A 269 22.06 -14.19 17.20
C ASN A 269 23.18 -13.67 16.28
N ASN A 270 22.95 -12.58 15.56
CA ASN A 270 24.00 -11.96 14.74
C ASN A 270 25.16 -11.44 15.61
N SER A 271 24.87 -10.72 16.69
CA SER A 271 25.88 -10.26 17.65
C SER A 271 26.65 -11.45 18.26
N PHE A 272 25.97 -12.54 18.56
CA PHE A 272 26.60 -13.76 19.08
C PHE A 272 27.52 -14.43 18.06
N LYS A 273 27.11 -14.50 16.79
CA LYS A 273 27.96 -15.00 15.69
C LYS A 273 29.24 -14.16 15.55
N VAL A 274 29.10 -12.82 15.62
CA VAL A 274 30.25 -11.90 15.58
C VAL A 274 31.16 -12.12 16.77
N ALA A 275 30.61 -12.24 17.98
CA ALA A 275 31.39 -12.53 19.18
C ALA A 275 32.17 -13.84 19.05
N LYS A 276 31.55 -14.92 18.57
CA LYS A 276 32.20 -16.21 18.33
C LYS A 276 33.27 -16.13 17.23
N PHE A 277 33.06 -15.33 16.21
CA PHE A 277 34.09 -15.10 15.18
C PHE A 277 35.35 -14.49 15.79
N TYR A 278 35.23 -13.39 16.56
CA TYR A 278 36.39 -12.77 17.20
C TYR A 278 37.06 -13.69 18.25
N ASP A 279 36.26 -14.48 18.99
CA ASP A 279 36.78 -15.47 19.93
C ASP A 279 37.64 -16.55 19.23
N LYS A 280 37.14 -17.06 18.09
CA LYS A 280 37.87 -18.04 17.26
C LYS A 280 39.19 -17.45 16.70
N GLN A 281 39.19 -16.19 16.34
CA GLN A 281 40.37 -15.48 15.86
C GLN A 281 41.32 -15.05 17.02
N LYS A 282 41.00 -15.37 18.31
CA LYS A 282 41.73 -15.02 19.49
C LYS A 282 41.78 -13.49 19.79
N TYR A 283 40.88 -12.69 19.18
CA TYR A 283 40.68 -11.30 19.50
C TYR A 283 39.74 -11.15 20.70
N TYR A 284 40.22 -11.58 21.88
CA TYR A 284 39.36 -11.78 23.06
C TYR A 284 38.73 -10.49 23.59
N ARG A 285 39.39 -9.32 23.44
CA ARG A 285 38.82 -8.01 23.80
C ARG A 285 37.55 -7.73 22.96
N ALA A 286 37.68 -7.87 21.65
CA ALA A 286 36.56 -7.70 20.76
C ALA A 286 35.43 -8.73 21.02
N ALA A 287 35.77 -9.99 21.22
CA ALA A 287 34.83 -11.02 21.58
C ALA A 287 34.01 -10.68 22.82
N VAL A 288 34.69 -10.19 23.88
CA VAL A 288 34.02 -9.79 25.14
C VAL A 288 33.05 -8.60 24.91
N ILE A 289 33.42 -7.63 24.09
CA ILE A 289 32.55 -6.49 23.75
C ILE A 289 31.24 -7.02 23.12
N TYR A 290 31.35 -7.89 22.09
CA TYR A 290 30.17 -8.44 21.40
C TYR A 290 29.39 -9.43 22.29
N TYR A 291 30.05 -10.22 23.15
CA TYR A 291 29.36 -11.06 24.14
C TYR A 291 28.57 -10.22 25.15
N ASN A 292 29.14 -9.09 25.63
CA ASN A 292 28.40 -8.17 26.50
C ASN A 292 27.22 -7.51 25.76
N GLU A 293 27.35 -7.23 24.48
CA GLU A 293 26.25 -6.73 23.65
C GLU A 293 25.11 -7.75 23.57
N VAL A 294 25.41 -9.04 23.35
CA VAL A 294 24.42 -10.14 23.39
C VAL A 294 23.67 -10.19 24.73
N ILE A 295 24.41 -10.07 25.83
CA ILE A 295 23.82 -10.08 27.18
C ILE A 295 22.90 -8.87 27.38
N ARG A 296 23.27 -7.71 26.84
CA ARG A 296 22.49 -6.47 26.93
C ARG A 296 21.23 -6.51 26.05
N GLN A 297 21.34 -7.07 24.84
CA GLN A 297 20.24 -7.14 23.89
C GLN A 297 19.13 -8.05 24.38
N GLN A 298 19.47 -9.24 24.91
CA GLN A 298 18.47 -10.21 25.35
C GLN A 298 18.91 -10.95 26.62
N PRO A 299 18.77 -10.31 27.79
CA PRO A 299 19.13 -10.91 29.07
C PRO A 299 18.33 -12.21 29.31
N GLY A 300 19.04 -13.28 29.64
CA GLY A 300 18.39 -14.57 29.93
C GLY A 300 18.17 -15.50 28.73
N SER A 301 18.43 -15.04 27.49
CA SER A 301 18.42 -15.92 26.31
C SER A 301 19.51 -16.98 26.42
N GLU A 302 19.39 -18.03 25.62
CA GLU A 302 20.41 -19.09 25.56
C GLU A 302 21.76 -18.53 25.12
N GLU A 303 21.79 -17.65 24.12
CA GLU A 303 22.98 -16.95 23.64
C GLU A 303 23.59 -16.08 24.74
N SER A 304 22.77 -15.36 25.51
CA SER A 304 23.20 -14.56 26.66
C SER A 304 23.88 -15.40 27.73
N ASN A 305 23.30 -16.56 28.07
CA ASN A 305 23.84 -17.48 29.06
C ASN A 305 25.17 -18.10 28.58
N GLN A 306 25.23 -18.46 27.29
CA GLN A 306 26.49 -18.94 26.68
C GLN A 306 27.56 -17.84 26.65
N ALA A 307 27.18 -16.59 26.33
CA ALA A 307 28.07 -15.44 26.33
C ALA A 307 28.65 -15.19 27.73
N LYS A 308 27.82 -15.16 28.78
CA LYS A 308 28.26 -15.03 30.18
C LYS A 308 29.30 -16.09 30.54
N LYS A 309 28.94 -17.35 30.32
CA LYS A 309 29.85 -18.48 30.60
C LYS A 309 31.19 -18.33 29.88
N ARG A 310 31.15 -17.85 28.60
CA ARG A 310 32.38 -17.68 27.83
C ARG A 310 33.21 -16.51 28.30
N ILE A 311 32.63 -15.40 28.69
CA ILE A 311 33.33 -14.25 29.30
C ILE A 311 34.03 -14.68 30.58
N ASP A 312 33.35 -15.46 31.45
CA ASP A 312 33.94 -15.93 32.70
C ASP A 312 35.17 -16.85 32.47
N GLN A 313 35.09 -17.72 31.45
CA GLN A 313 36.23 -18.55 31.04
C GLN A 313 37.40 -17.69 30.52
N LEU A 314 37.12 -16.65 29.74
CA LEU A 314 38.15 -15.75 29.24
C LEU A 314 38.79 -14.92 30.37
N ARG A 315 37.98 -14.43 31.33
CA ARG A 315 38.45 -13.73 32.53
C ARG A 315 39.36 -14.60 33.41
N ALA A 316 38.95 -15.84 33.64
CA ALA A 316 39.73 -16.82 34.43
C ALA A 316 41.09 -17.12 33.77
N LYS A 317 41.15 -17.13 32.43
CA LYS A 317 42.34 -17.51 31.68
C LYS A 317 43.30 -16.34 31.44
N TYR A 318 42.79 -15.14 31.15
CA TYR A 318 43.61 -14.01 30.69
C TYR A 318 43.62 -12.82 31.67
N GLY A 319 42.77 -12.84 32.70
CA GLY A 319 42.56 -11.73 33.63
C GLY A 319 41.68 -10.63 33.08
N GLU A 320 41.08 -9.85 33.96
CA GLU A 320 40.15 -8.75 33.59
C GLU A 320 40.87 -7.64 32.80
N ALA A 321 42.09 -7.26 33.23
CA ALA A 321 42.84 -6.15 32.59
C ALA A 321 43.16 -6.43 31.10
N ALA A 322 43.38 -7.69 30.73
CA ALA A 322 43.68 -8.07 29.37
C ALA A 322 42.46 -7.99 28.43
N LEU A 323 41.23 -8.01 29.01
CA LEU A 323 39.96 -8.04 28.29
C LEU A 323 39.28 -6.68 28.23
N GLN A 324 39.74 -5.67 29.00
CA GLN A 324 39.18 -4.33 28.97
C GLN A 324 39.54 -3.61 27.65
N PRO A 325 38.62 -2.81 27.08
CA PRO A 325 38.94 -1.96 25.94
C PRO A 325 40.15 -1.09 26.24
N ALA A 326 41.10 -0.99 25.31
CA ALA A 326 42.19 -0.04 25.46
C ALA A 326 41.58 1.37 25.54
N ILE A 327 41.75 2.04 26.67
CA ILE A 327 41.39 3.46 26.77
C ILE A 327 42.28 4.18 25.76
N PRO A 328 41.75 4.90 24.78
CA PRO A 328 42.59 5.70 23.88
C PRO A 328 43.31 6.72 24.74
N VAL A 329 44.61 6.49 24.96
CA VAL A 329 45.48 7.49 25.60
C VAL A 329 45.62 8.62 24.58
N SER A 330 44.96 9.73 24.86
CA SER A 330 45.11 10.94 24.05
C SER A 330 46.61 11.28 23.93
N PRO A 331 47.18 11.39 22.72
CA PRO A 331 48.61 11.59 22.55
C PRO A 331 49.14 12.94 23.10
N ASN A 332 48.26 13.76 23.68
CA ASN A 332 48.55 15.12 24.14
C ASN A 332 48.72 15.29 25.67
N ALA A 333 48.91 14.21 26.43
CA ALA A 333 49.17 14.33 27.88
C ALA A 333 50.66 14.32 28.21
N LYS A 334 51.52 14.88 27.38
CA LYS A 334 52.94 15.18 27.74
C LYS A 334 53.32 16.58 27.29
N LYS A 335 53.22 17.52 28.21
CA LYS A 335 54.17 18.55 28.67
C LYS A 335 53.41 19.76 29.19
N LYS A 336 53.40 19.87 30.50
CA LYS A 336 53.23 21.14 31.17
C LYS A 336 54.59 21.90 31.02
N PRO A 337 54.64 23.07 30.38
CA PRO A 337 55.70 24.02 30.58
C PRO A 337 55.32 24.90 31.76
N GLU A 338 56.22 24.97 32.73
CA GLU A 338 56.23 26.03 33.72
C GLU A 338 56.53 27.35 33.06
N GLY A 339 55.81 28.38 33.46
CA GLY A 339 56.33 29.71 33.66
C GLY A 339 56.18 30.78 32.59
N HIS A 340 55.56 31.84 33.04
CA HIS A 340 55.77 33.28 32.75
C HIS A 340 54.87 33.98 31.72
N GLY A 341 54.09 34.90 32.29
CA GLY A 341 54.12 36.32 31.91
C GLY A 341 53.00 36.84 31.02
N ASP A 342 51.95 37.29 31.64
CA ASP A 342 51.46 38.68 31.58
C ASP A 342 51.11 39.36 30.21
N ARG A 343 49.99 40.02 30.23
CA ARG A 343 49.43 41.19 29.45
C ARG A 343 48.37 40.99 28.45
N SER A 344 47.18 41.28 28.92
CA SER A 344 46.30 42.44 28.63
C SER A 344 45.54 42.52 27.32
N ALA A 345 44.23 42.64 27.51
CA ALA A 345 43.25 43.53 26.89
C ALA A 345 42.80 43.32 25.45
N GLY A 346 41.48 43.25 25.31
CA GLY A 346 40.80 43.52 24.06
C GLY A 346 39.36 42.98 24.01
N SER A 347 38.46 43.83 24.47
CA SER A 347 37.01 43.68 24.49
C SER A 347 36.33 43.72 23.11
N GLY A 348 35.28 42.90 22.92
CA GLY A 348 34.30 43.12 21.87
C GLY A 348 33.23 41.99 21.81
N PRO A 349 31.92 42.31 21.75
CA PRO A 349 30.87 41.40 22.14
C PRO A 349 30.43 40.45 21.05
N ALA A 350 30.13 39.22 21.49
CA ALA A 350 29.55 38.15 20.67
C ALA A 350 28.06 38.32 20.42
N ARG A 351 27.64 37.91 19.24
CA ARG A 351 26.24 37.63 18.88
C ARG A 351 26.03 36.11 18.83
N PRO A 352 24.86 35.58 19.27
CA PRO A 352 24.64 34.15 19.36
C PRO A 352 24.16 33.54 18.04
N GLY A 353 24.84 32.49 17.60
CA GLY A 353 24.42 31.60 16.53
C GLY A 353 24.00 30.25 17.09
N ALA A 354 22.98 29.67 16.49
CA ALA A 354 22.32 28.41 16.85
C ALA A 354 23.24 27.18 16.84
N PRO A 355 22.90 26.12 17.58
CA PRO A 355 23.75 24.95 17.73
C PRO A 355 23.60 24.00 16.56
N ASN A 356 24.64 23.79 15.79
CA ASN A 356 24.78 22.60 14.93
C ASN A 356 25.38 21.48 15.79
N ASN A 357 24.57 20.48 16.10
CA ASN A 357 25.04 19.24 16.69
C ASN A 357 25.37 18.25 15.55
N GLU A 358 26.50 18.42 14.94
CA GLU A 358 27.19 17.34 14.24
C GLU A 358 28.49 17.06 15.00
N ALA A 359 28.52 15.93 15.71
CA ALA A 359 29.71 15.38 16.26
C ALA A 359 30.60 14.86 15.12
N PRO A 360 31.88 15.28 14.98
CA PRO A 360 32.75 14.72 13.96
C PRO A 360 33.09 13.28 14.31
N LEU A 361 32.94 12.38 13.31
CA LEU A 361 33.47 11.03 13.34
C LEU A 361 34.99 11.09 13.56
N PRO A 362 35.58 10.26 14.43
CA PRO A 362 37.02 10.25 14.63
C PRO A 362 37.72 9.78 13.37
N ALA A 363 38.68 10.55 12.90
CA ALA A 363 39.58 10.20 11.81
C ALA A 363 40.38 8.95 12.18
N SER A 364 40.40 8.00 11.26
CA SER A 364 41.22 6.79 11.34
C SER A 364 42.68 7.13 11.08
N GLU A 365 43.53 7.09 12.10
CA GLU A 365 44.96 6.81 11.91
C GLU A 365 45.47 6.06 13.13
N GLY A 366 45.98 4.85 12.89
CA GLY A 366 46.69 4.04 13.89
C GLY A 366 46.14 2.63 14.01
N ASP A 367 46.90 1.72 13.54
CA ASP A 367 46.93 0.26 13.45
C ASP A 367 46.36 -0.55 14.65
N ASN A 368 45.13 -0.25 15.07
CA ASN A 368 44.31 -1.00 16.03
C ASN A 368 42.84 -1.05 15.65
N SER A 369 42.50 -0.84 14.36
CA SER A 369 41.15 -1.04 13.86
C SER A 369 40.80 -2.52 13.88
N LEU A 370 39.73 -2.88 14.58
CA LEU A 370 39.10 -4.19 14.50
C LEU A 370 38.81 -4.47 13.03
N PRO A 371 39.23 -5.62 12.47
CA PRO A 371 38.86 -5.96 11.11
C PRO A 371 37.31 -5.99 10.99
N PRO A 372 36.74 -5.46 9.90
CA PRO A 372 35.31 -5.56 9.69
C PRO A 372 34.91 -7.04 9.69
N PRO A 373 33.74 -7.37 10.25
CA PRO A 373 33.25 -8.75 10.17
C PRO A 373 33.19 -9.16 8.71
N ALA A 374 33.87 -10.24 8.37
CA ALA A 374 33.79 -10.82 7.04
C ALA A 374 32.31 -11.09 6.76
N SER A 375 31.82 -10.65 5.60
CA SER A 375 30.49 -10.99 5.09
C SER A 375 30.35 -12.51 5.20
N LEU A 376 29.55 -12.97 6.16
CA LEU A 376 29.19 -14.38 6.25
C LEU A 376 28.28 -14.65 5.05
N ALA A 377 28.79 -15.40 4.09
CA ALA A 377 27.99 -15.88 2.98
C ALA A 377 26.70 -16.55 3.55
N PRO A 378 25.54 -16.34 2.94
CA PRO A 378 24.32 -16.96 3.40
C PRO A 378 24.45 -18.47 3.27
N ASP A 379 24.18 -19.20 4.37
CA ASP A 379 23.93 -20.63 4.30
C ASP A 379 22.74 -20.86 3.37
N THR A 380 23.02 -21.40 2.18
CA THR A 380 22.03 -21.83 1.19
C THR A 380 21.38 -23.13 1.62
N THR A 381 20.67 -23.12 2.76
CA THR A 381 19.84 -24.27 3.11
C THR A 381 18.57 -23.76 3.76
N THR A 382 17.49 -23.97 3.02
CA THR A 382 16.10 -23.74 3.40
C THR A 382 15.59 -22.31 3.16
N ALA A 383 15.15 -22.05 1.92
CA ALA A 383 14.21 -20.97 1.66
C ALA A 383 12.91 -21.28 2.40
N PRO A 384 12.41 -20.39 3.28
CA PRO A 384 11.05 -20.50 3.73
C PRO A 384 10.13 -20.23 2.55
N GLY A 385 9.16 -21.12 2.32
CA GLY A 385 8.11 -20.92 1.33
C GLY A 385 7.42 -19.58 1.52
N PRO A 386 6.72 -19.06 0.51
CA PRO A 386 6.07 -17.77 0.59
C PRO A 386 5.10 -17.76 1.78
N LEU A 387 5.36 -16.86 2.72
CA LEU A 387 4.47 -16.59 3.83
C LEU A 387 3.12 -16.17 3.26
N ALA A 388 2.07 -16.87 3.63
CA ALA A 388 0.71 -16.52 3.31
C ALA A 388 0.45 -15.06 3.73
N PRO A 389 -0.27 -14.28 2.92
CA PRO A 389 -0.66 -12.93 3.30
C PRO A 389 -1.46 -13.00 4.60
N ALA A 390 -1.28 -12.02 5.47
CA ALA A 390 -2.06 -11.88 6.69
C ALA A 390 -3.55 -12.01 6.35
N PRO A 391 -4.34 -12.77 7.14
CA PRO A 391 -5.75 -12.97 6.84
C PRO A 391 -6.44 -11.61 6.80
N GLY A 392 -6.90 -11.24 5.61
CA GLY A 392 -7.80 -10.12 5.44
C GLY A 392 -9.09 -10.46 6.17
N THR A 393 -9.55 -9.55 7.00
CA THR A 393 -10.87 -9.62 7.62
C THR A 393 -11.95 -9.59 6.55
N SER A 394 -12.35 -10.76 6.06
CA SER A 394 -13.58 -10.93 5.29
C SER A 394 -14.68 -11.27 6.29
N THR A 395 -15.41 -10.27 6.73
CA THR A 395 -16.75 -10.43 7.28
C THR A 395 -17.70 -10.65 6.11
N SER A 396 -17.83 -11.90 5.65
CA SER A 396 -18.97 -12.32 4.85
C SER A 396 -20.02 -12.86 5.81
N ALA A 397 -21.04 -12.06 6.07
CA ALA A 397 -22.29 -12.54 6.63
C ALA A 397 -22.99 -13.37 5.55
N ASP A 398 -23.17 -14.63 5.82
CA ASP A 398 -24.01 -15.53 5.02
C ASP A 398 -25.45 -15.43 5.52
N PRO A 399 -26.46 -15.13 4.70
CA PRO A 399 -27.86 -15.15 5.09
C PRO A 399 -28.52 -16.44 4.61
N SER A 400 -28.63 -17.42 5.48
CA SER A 400 -29.60 -18.51 5.25
C SER A 400 -29.98 -19.18 6.58
N THR A 401 -31.08 -18.77 7.13
CA THR A 401 -32.12 -19.64 7.69
C THR A 401 -33.29 -18.79 8.17
N ALA A 402 -34.39 -18.84 7.50
CA ALA A 402 -35.74 -18.60 8.01
C ALA A 402 -36.45 -19.97 8.06
N PRO A 403 -37.65 -20.16 8.66
CA PRO A 403 -38.45 -19.31 9.50
C PRO A 403 -39.00 -20.01 10.78
N GLY A 404 -39.50 -19.26 11.73
CA GLY A 404 -40.24 -19.79 12.89
C GLY A 404 -41.04 -18.69 13.57
N GLU A 405 -42.30 -18.64 13.23
CA GLU A 405 -43.51 -18.24 13.97
C GLU A 405 -43.48 -17.11 15.03
N SER A 406 -44.34 -16.12 14.70
CA SER A 406 -44.93 -15.14 15.60
C SER A 406 -45.78 -15.80 16.72
N PRO A 407 -46.02 -15.10 17.85
CA PRO A 407 -47.36 -14.56 18.03
C PRO A 407 -47.47 -13.07 18.36
N ALA A 408 -48.57 -12.53 17.94
CA ALA A 408 -49.03 -11.16 18.04
C ALA A 408 -49.79 -10.96 19.41
N PRO A 409 -50.49 -9.83 19.63
CA PRO A 409 -50.11 -8.78 20.54
C PRO A 409 -51.07 -8.66 21.73
N GLU A 410 -50.66 -7.98 22.78
CA GLU A 410 -51.62 -7.46 23.78
C GLU A 410 -51.57 -5.93 23.86
N GLU A 411 -52.72 -5.43 23.70
CA GLU A 411 -53.26 -4.07 23.81
C GLU A 411 -53.37 -3.63 25.29
N SER A 412 -52.93 -2.44 25.63
CA SER A 412 -53.53 -1.66 26.72
C SER A 412 -53.04 -0.23 26.73
N ALA A 413 -53.85 0.68 26.23
CA ALA A 413 -54.51 1.74 27.00
C ALA A 413 -53.70 2.93 27.49
N LEU A 414 -53.93 4.07 26.82
CA LEU A 414 -53.79 5.44 27.30
C LEU A 414 -54.65 5.71 28.54
N PRO A 415 -54.35 6.74 29.40
CA PRO A 415 -55.07 7.98 29.19
C PRO A 415 -54.19 9.25 29.29
N ALA A 416 -54.67 10.27 28.53
CA ALA A 416 -54.43 11.66 28.76
C ALA A 416 -55.30 12.19 29.94
N PRO A 417 -55.11 13.41 30.51
CA PRO A 417 -55.16 14.63 29.73
C PRO A 417 -53.86 15.44 29.68
#